data_a110bc17a39e56c964df0913d0e602ff
#
_entry.id   a110bc17a39e56c964df0913d0e602ff
#
_cell.length_a   1.000
_cell.length_b   1.000
_cell.length_c   1.000
_cell.angle_alpha   90.00
_cell.angle_beta   90.00
_cell.angle_gamma   90.00
#
_symmetry.space_group_name_H-M   'P 1'
#
loop_
_entity.id
_entity.type
_entity.pdbx_description
1 polymer ?
#
loop_
_entity_poly.entity_id
_entity_poly.type
_entity_poly.pdbx_seq_one_letter_code
_entity_poly.pdbx_strand_id
1 'polypeptide(L)'
;FVTNGTSTSNKMVWHHTVAPGDVVVVDRNCHKSILHSIIMTGAIPVFLKPTRNHWGIIGPIPRSEFDIDSIKAKIRANPLLKDVDAETVKPRIMTLTQSTYDGVLYNTETIKSELDGYVENLHFDEAWLPHAAFHPFYGTFHAMGRKRPRNKHSVTYAT
;
A
#
# COMPACT_ATOMS: atom_id res chain seq x y z
N PHE A 1 -9.97 -3.12 -16.74
CA PHE A 1 -9.27 -4.31 -17.26
C PHE A 1 -9.76 -5.55 -16.52
N VAL A 2 -10.17 -6.56 -17.27
CA VAL A 2 -10.57 -7.85 -16.70
C VAL A 2 -9.34 -8.75 -16.57
N THR A 3 -9.13 -9.33 -15.38
CA THR A 3 -8.00 -10.22 -15.10
C THR A 3 -8.49 -11.51 -14.46
N ASN A 4 -7.63 -12.50 -14.35
CA ASN A 4 -7.91 -13.74 -13.62
C ASN A 4 -7.73 -13.50 -12.10
N GLY A 5 -8.66 -12.73 -11.52
CA GLY A 5 -8.71 -12.37 -10.11
C GLY A 5 -7.71 -11.28 -9.71
N THR A 6 -7.95 -10.69 -8.54
CA THR A 6 -7.15 -9.59 -7.96
C THR A 6 -5.67 -9.93 -7.82
N SER A 7 -5.34 -11.20 -7.57
CA SER A 7 -3.94 -11.65 -7.51
C SER A 7 -3.18 -11.41 -8.81
N THR A 8 -3.84 -11.56 -9.96
CA THR A 8 -3.24 -11.25 -11.27
C THR A 8 -3.12 -9.75 -11.46
N SER A 9 -4.16 -8.98 -11.11
CA SER A 9 -4.12 -7.51 -11.16
C SER A 9 -2.96 -6.95 -10.33
N ASN A 10 -2.80 -7.42 -9.11
CA ASN A 10 -1.69 -7.03 -8.23
C ASN A 10 -0.33 -7.25 -8.90
N LYS A 11 -0.12 -8.44 -9.46
CA LYS A 11 1.13 -8.77 -10.15
C LYS A 11 1.35 -7.90 -11.38
N MET A 12 0.32 -7.65 -12.18
CA MET A 12 0.43 -6.79 -13.36
C MET A 12 0.86 -5.37 -13.00
N VAL A 13 0.24 -4.77 -11.98
CA VAL A 13 0.60 -3.43 -11.49
C VAL A 13 2.05 -3.41 -11.03
N TRP A 14 2.44 -4.37 -10.19
CA TRP A 14 3.80 -4.43 -9.65
C TRP A 14 4.86 -4.63 -10.72
N HIS A 15 4.67 -5.57 -11.64
CA HIS A 15 5.61 -5.81 -12.73
C HIS A 15 5.73 -4.66 -13.73
N HIS A 16 4.69 -3.82 -13.82
CA HIS A 16 4.73 -2.63 -14.66
C HIS A 16 5.45 -1.46 -13.98
N THR A 17 5.29 -1.31 -12.65
CA THR A 17 5.74 -0.11 -11.93
C THR A 17 7.06 -0.28 -11.21
N VAL A 18 7.42 -1.49 -10.80
CA VAL A 18 8.53 -1.77 -9.87
C VAL A 18 9.70 -2.46 -10.59
N ALA A 19 10.91 -1.93 -10.37
CA ALA A 19 12.16 -2.50 -10.85
C ALA A 19 12.99 -3.11 -9.71
N PRO A 20 13.98 -3.97 -10.02
CA PRO A 20 14.89 -4.53 -9.01
C PRO A 20 15.63 -3.42 -8.25
N GLY A 21 15.63 -3.52 -6.92
CA GLY A 21 16.25 -2.56 -6.02
C GLY A 21 15.37 -1.37 -5.63
N ASP A 22 14.20 -1.20 -6.26
CA ASP A 22 13.27 -0.13 -5.86
C ASP A 22 12.81 -0.30 -4.40
N VAL A 23 12.77 0.81 -3.67
CA VAL A 23 12.18 0.88 -2.34
C VAL A 23 10.66 0.90 -2.47
N VAL A 24 10.00 -0.01 -1.76
CA VAL A 24 8.52 -0.12 -1.77
C VAL A 24 7.98 -0.12 -0.34
N VAL A 25 6.85 0.52 -0.12
CA VAL A 25 6.15 0.52 1.18
C VAL A 25 4.98 -0.44 1.11
N VAL A 26 4.88 -1.36 2.06
CA VAL A 26 3.90 -2.45 1.98
C VAL A 26 3.27 -2.72 3.35
N ASP A 27 1.96 -2.92 3.36
CA ASP A 27 1.26 -3.48 4.50
C ASP A 27 1.84 -4.86 4.87
N ARG A 28 2.28 -5.01 6.14
CA ARG A 28 2.81 -6.31 6.59
C ARG A 28 1.77 -7.43 6.59
N ASN A 29 0.49 -7.08 6.59
CA ASN A 29 -0.66 -8.00 6.49
C ASN A 29 -1.18 -8.15 5.05
N CYS A 30 -0.37 -7.84 4.05
CA CYS A 30 -0.77 -7.93 2.65
C CYS A 30 -1.03 -9.38 2.20
N HIS A 31 -1.83 -9.51 1.14
CA HIS A 31 -2.08 -10.80 0.51
C HIS A 31 -0.78 -11.38 -0.10
N LYS A 32 -0.69 -12.71 -0.14
CA LYS A 32 0.48 -13.44 -0.68
C LYS A 32 0.88 -13.01 -2.11
N SER A 33 -0.07 -12.53 -2.94
CA SER A 33 0.25 -12.03 -4.28
C SER A 33 1.20 -10.84 -4.25
N ILE A 34 1.12 -9.99 -3.23
CA ILE A 34 2.02 -8.85 -3.03
C ILE A 34 3.41 -9.35 -2.59
N LEU A 35 3.48 -10.32 -1.66
CA LEU A 35 4.76 -10.94 -1.27
C LEU A 35 5.46 -11.60 -2.46
N HIS A 36 4.70 -12.31 -3.31
CA HIS A 36 5.22 -12.87 -4.54
C HIS A 36 5.72 -11.78 -5.49
N SER A 37 5.00 -10.65 -5.59
CA SER A 37 5.41 -9.53 -6.44
C SER A 37 6.72 -8.90 -5.95
N ILE A 38 6.91 -8.73 -4.64
CA ILE A 38 8.18 -8.26 -4.05
C ILE A 38 9.34 -9.16 -4.50
N ILE A 39 9.17 -10.48 -4.35
CA ILE A 39 10.20 -11.47 -4.72
C ILE A 39 10.48 -11.43 -6.22
N MET A 40 9.43 -11.41 -7.04
CA MET A 40 9.56 -11.49 -8.51
C MET A 40 10.14 -10.21 -9.11
N THR A 41 9.86 -9.04 -8.52
CA THR A 41 10.42 -7.76 -8.99
C THR A 41 11.79 -7.46 -8.43
N GLY A 42 12.21 -8.13 -7.36
CA GLY A 42 13.46 -7.82 -6.65
C GLY A 42 13.41 -6.50 -5.88
N ALA A 43 12.23 -6.05 -5.50
CA ALA A 43 12.04 -4.83 -4.72
C ALA A 43 12.50 -5.01 -3.26
N ILE A 44 12.84 -3.91 -2.60
CA ILE A 44 13.23 -3.89 -1.19
C ILE A 44 12.08 -3.31 -0.36
N PRO A 45 11.38 -4.15 0.44
CA PRO A 45 10.20 -3.72 1.17
C PRO A 45 10.51 -2.98 2.46
N VAL A 46 9.74 -1.93 2.73
CA VAL A 46 9.58 -1.27 4.02
C VAL A 46 8.17 -1.56 4.51
N PHE A 47 8.05 -2.30 5.61
CA PHE A 47 6.75 -2.78 6.08
C PHE A 47 6.08 -1.81 7.05
N LEU A 48 4.79 -1.50 6.78
CA LEU A 48 3.87 -0.89 7.74
C LEU A 48 3.33 -2.00 8.65
N LYS A 49 3.52 -1.86 9.96
CA LYS A 49 3.21 -2.92 10.92
C LYS A 49 1.82 -2.71 11.54
N PRO A 50 0.89 -3.65 11.39
CA PRO A 50 -0.38 -3.61 12.09
C PRO A 50 -0.18 -3.89 13.59
N THR A 51 -1.15 -3.42 14.38
CA THR A 51 -1.25 -3.78 15.79
C THR A 51 -1.65 -5.25 15.96
N ARG A 52 -1.47 -5.77 17.16
CA ARG A 52 -1.99 -7.08 17.59
C ARG A 52 -2.58 -6.96 18.98
N ASN A 53 -3.68 -7.67 19.23
CA ASN A 53 -4.20 -7.80 20.58
C ASN A 53 -3.44 -8.90 21.35
N HIS A 54 -3.80 -9.11 22.63
CA HIS A 54 -3.16 -10.12 23.49
C HIS A 54 -3.35 -11.57 23.01
N TRP A 55 -4.34 -11.82 22.14
CA TRP A 55 -4.53 -13.11 21.48
C TRP A 55 -3.73 -13.27 20.17
N GLY A 56 -2.98 -12.24 19.77
CA GLY A 56 -2.24 -12.23 18.53
C GLY A 56 -3.08 -11.91 17.29
N ILE A 57 -4.36 -11.55 17.45
CA ILE A 57 -5.24 -11.16 16.35
C ILE A 57 -4.75 -9.83 15.79
N ILE A 58 -4.63 -9.76 14.46
CA ILE A 58 -4.15 -8.59 13.73
C ILE A 58 -5.20 -7.49 13.77
N GLY A 59 -4.80 -6.31 14.21
CA GLY A 59 -5.61 -5.10 14.23
C GLY A 59 -5.20 -4.12 13.10
N PRO A 60 -5.65 -2.86 13.20
CA PRO A 60 -5.30 -1.85 12.21
C PRO A 60 -3.81 -1.47 12.28
N ILE A 61 -3.31 -0.97 11.16
CA ILE A 61 -2.04 -0.26 11.11
C ILE A 61 -2.24 1.09 11.81
N PRO A 62 -1.44 1.44 12.82
CA PRO A 62 -1.51 2.75 13.47
C PRO A 62 -1.24 3.88 12.49
N ARG A 63 -1.88 5.03 12.68
CA ARG A 63 -1.69 6.19 11.81
C ARG A 63 -0.23 6.61 11.72
N SER A 64 0.51 6.54 12.82
CA SER A 64 1.94 6.86 12.88
C SER A 64 2.82 6.01 11.93
N GLU A 65 2.35 4.86 11.51
CA GLU A 65 3.05 4.02 10.52
C GLU A 65 3.04 4.64 9.11
N PHE A 66 2.06 5.51 8.83
CA PHE A 66 1.95 6.23 7.56
C PHE A 66 2.69 7.59 7.58
N ASP A 67 3.21 8.03 8.73
CA ASP A 67 4.00 9.25 8.82
C ASP A 67 5.28 9.11 7.98
N ILE A 68 5.59 10.13 7.20
CA ILE A 68 6.78 10.13 6.32
C ILE A 68 8.05 9.92 7.12
N ASP A 69 8.18 10.54 8.29
CA ASP A 69 9.36 10.38 9.15
C ASP A 69 9.50 8.96 9.70
N SER A 70 8.37 8.30 10.02
CA SER A 70 8.35 6.89 10.41
C SER A 70 8.83 5.98 9.27
N ILE A 71 8.38 6.25 8.04
CA ILE A 71 8.81 5.48 6.86
C ILE A 71 10.31 5.70 6.61
N LYS A 72 10.79 6.94 6.66
CA LYS A 72 12.21 7.28 6.52
C LYS A 72 13.08 6.59 7.59
N ALA A 73 12.60 6.57 8.84
CA ALA A 73 13.31 5.87 9.92
C ALA A 73 13.45 4.36 9.64
N LYS A 74 12.42 3.74 9.08
CA LYS A 74 12.45 2.33 8.67
C LYS A 74 13.38 2.08 7.48
N ILE A 75 13.46 3.00 6.53
CA ILE A 75 14.42 2.95 5.42
C ILE A 75 15.84 2.95 5.99
N ARG A 76 16.17 3.89 6.89
CA ARG A 76 17.50 3.96 7.54
C ARG A 76 17.85 2.69 8.31
N ALA A 77 16.85 2.07 8.95
CA ALA A 77 17.04 0.85 9.74
C ALA A 77 17.11 -0.42 8.89
N ASN A 78 16.80 -0.36 7.61
CA ASN A 78 16.79 -1.54 6.74
C ASN A 78 18.22 -1.89 6.28
N PRO A 79 18.76 -3.07 6.64
CA PRO A 79 20.13 -3.44 6.27
C PRO A 79 20.36 -3.57 4.76
N LEU A 80 19.29 -3.74 3.96
CA LEU A 80 19.39 -3.82 2.50
C LEU A 80 19.41 -2.44 1.83
N LEU A 81 19.19 -1.35 2.59
CA LEU A 81 19.11 0.03 2.09
C LEU A 81 20.22 0.92 2.65
N LYS A 82 21.36 0.34 3.03
CA LYS A 82 22.48 1.08 3.66
C LYS A 82 23.04 2.22 2.79
N ASP A 83 22.98 2.04 1.47
CA ASP A 83 23.51 2.99 0.49
C ASP A 83 22.40 3.91 -0.07
N VAL A 84 21.19 3.82 0.48
CA VAL A 84 20.04 4.64 0.07
C VAL A 84 19.85 5.80 1.04
N ASP A 85 19.86 7.02 0.51
CA ASP A 85 19.53 8.19 1.31
C ASP A 85 18.00 8.28 1.56
N ALA A 86 17.61 8.06 2.80
CA ALA A 86 16.21 8.08 3.21
C ALA A 86 15.55 9.47 3.09
N GLU A 87 16.33 10.54 2.97
CA GLU A 87 15.79 11.90 2.84
C GLU A 87 15.37 12.21 1.40
N THR A 88 16.05 11.63 0.43
CA THR A 88 15.84 11.93 -0.98
C THR A 88 15.11 10.82 -1.75
N VAL A 89 15.17 9.57 -1.24
CA VAL A 89 14.50 8.44 -1.90
C VAL A 89 12.99 8.60 -1.88
N LYS A 90 12.37 8.37 -3.02
CA LYS A 90 10.92 8.25 -3.15
C LYS A 90 10.56 6.79 -3.32
N PRO A 91 9.78 6.20 -2.40
CA PRO A 91 9.28 4.84 -2.60
C PRO A 91 8.49 4.73 -3.91
N ARG A 92 8.80 3.71 -4.69
CA ARG A 92 8.21 3.49 -6.01
C ARG A 92 6.72 3.23 -5.95
N ILE A 93 6.29 2.45 -4.96
CA ILE A 93 4.88 2.11 -4.75
C ILE A 93 4.61 1.91 -3.26
N MET A 94 3.45 2.34 -2.80
CA MET A 94 2.86 1.90 -1.54
C MET A 94 1.68 0.99 -1.85
N THR A 95 1.69 -0.21 -1.29
CA THR A 95 0.57 -1.15 -1.41
C THR A 95 -0.07 -1.40 -0.05
N LEU A 96 -1.38 -1.16 0.01
CA LEU A 96 -2.19 -1.34 1.19
C LEU A 96 -3.36 -2.28 0.92
N THR A 97 -3.55 -3.27 1.78
CA THR A 97 -4.81 -4.01 1.87
C THR A 97 -5.84 -3.10 2.51
N GLN A 98 -6.71 -2.52 1.68
CA GLN A 98 -7.63 -1.46 2.10
C GLN A 98 -8.70 -1.99 3.05
N SER A 99 -9.11 -3.24 2.89
CA SER A 99 -10.09 -3.92 3.74
C SER A 99 -9.60 -5.31 4.09
N THR A 100 -9.61 -5.67 5.37
CA THR A 100 -9.17 -6.97 5.86
C THR A 100 -10.35 -7.93 6.08
N TYR A 101 -10.06 -9.22 6.22
CA TYR A 101 -11.05 -10.23 6.59
C TYR A 101 -11.74 -9.93 7.92
N ASP A 102 -11.03 -9.26 8.82
CA ASP A 102 -11.50 -8.94 10.18
C ASP A 102 -12.33 -7.65 10.22
N GLY A 103 -12.60 -7.04 9.07
CA GLY A 103 -13.41 -5.83 8.95
C GLY A 103 -12.69 -4.53 9.25
N VAL A 104 -11.36 -4.51 9.24
CA VAL A 104 -10.57 -3.27 9.31
C VAL A 104 -10.66 -2.57 7.96
N LEU A 105 -11.07 -1.31 7.97
CA LEU A 105 -11.18 -0.44 6.80
C LEU A 105 -10.29 0.78 6.98
N TYR A 106 -9.55 1.13 5.93
CA TYR A 106 -8.73 2.34 5.93
C TYR A 106 -9.41 3.46 5.13
N ASN A 107 -9.32 4.69 5.64
CA ASN A 107 -9.76 5.86 4.91
C ASN A 107 -8.72 6.19 3.82
N THR A 108 -9.05 5.85 2.59
CA THR A 108 -8.14 6.00 1.45
C THR A 108 -7.84 7.45 1.11
N GLU A 109 -8.78 8.37 1.34
CA GLU A 109 -8.57 9.80 1.10
C GLU A 109 -7.55 10.39 2.07
N THR A 110 -7.61 9.98 3.34
CA THR A 110 -6.60 10.38 4.34
C THR A 110 -5.22 9.89 3.94
N ILE A 111 -5.09 8.61 3.58
CA ILE A 111 -3.81 8.01 3.17
C ILE A 111 -3.25 8.68 1.92
N LYS A 112 -4.10 8.95 0.93
CA LYS A 112 -3.70 9.69 -0.28
C LYS A 112 -3.13 11.07 0.07
N SER A 113 -3.77 11.79 1.00
CA SER A 113 -3.31 13.12 1.40
C SER A 113 -2.02 13.10 2.24
N GLU A 114 -1.84 12.09 3.09
CA GLU A 114 -0.65 11.95 3.94
C GLU A 114 0.60 11.57 3.15
N LEU A 115 0.45 10.77 2.09
CA LEU A 115 1.56 10.28 1.27
C LEU A 115 1.73 11.03 -0.05
N ASP A 116 0.95 12.08 -0.27
CA ASP A 116 1.01 12.88 -1.50
C ASP A 116 2.43 13.48 -1.69
N GLY A 117 2.97 13.31 -2.87
CA GLY A 117 4.31 13.78 -3.23
C GLY A 117 5.47 12.95 -2.67
N TYR A 118 5.26 12.07 -1.70
CA TYR A 118 6.30 11.24 -1.12
C TYR A 118 6.43 9.87 -1.82
N VAL A 119 5.31 9.23 -2.14
CA VAL A 119 5.29 7.95 -2.85
C VAL A 119 4.92 8.19 -4.31
N GLU A 120 5.56 7.51 -5.26
CA GLU A 120 5.27 7.71 -6.68
C GLU A 120 3.91 7.10 -7.09
N ASN A 121 3.58 5.92 -6.55
CA ASN A 121 2.35 5.21 -6.86
C ASN A 121 1.67 4.71 -5.58
N LEU A 122 0.36 4.91 -5.49
CA LEU A 122 -0.47 4.33 -4.45
C LEU A 122 -1.29 3.19 -5.03
N HIS A 123 -1.17 2.00 -4.47
CA HIS A 123 -1.90 0.81 -4.87
C HIS A 123 -2.73 0.28 -3.71
N PHE A 124 -4.05 0.21 -3.91
CA PHE A 124 -4.98 -0.32 -2.93
C PHE A 124 -5.50 -1.68 -3.39
N ASP A 125 -5.24 -2.72 -2.57
CA ASP A 125 -5.87 -4.03 -2.74
C ASP A 125 -7.24 -4.01 -2.06
N GLU A 126 -8.28 -4.00 -2.88
CA GLU A 126 -9.68 -3.84 -2.46
C GLU A 126 -10.50 -5.08 -2.77
N ALA A 127 -9.87 -6.25 -2.81
CA ALA A 127 -10.51 -7.52 -3.17
C ALA A 127 -11.74 -7.86 -2.32
N TRP A 128 -11.80 -7.39 -1.06
CA TRP A 128 -12.83 -7.81 -0.11
C TRP A 128 -14.09 -6.97 -0.08
N LEU A 129 -14.00 -5.68 -0.37
CA LEU A 129 -15.14 -4.76 -0.28
C LEU A 129 -15.32 -3.87 -1.53
N PRO A 130 -15.26 -4.42 -2.75
CA PRO A 130 -15.43 -3.60 -3.95
C PRO A 130 -16.81 -2.95 -4.02
N HIS A 131 -17.85 -3.61 -3.48
CA HIS A 131 -19.21 -3.10 -3.44
C HIS A 131 -19.38 -1.88 -2.50
N ALA A 132 -18.48 -1.67 -1.55
CA ALA A 132 -18.50 -0.51 -0.66
C ALA A 132 -18.37 0.81 -1.45
N ALA A 133 -17.72 0.80 -2.60
CA ALA A 133 -17.60 1.97 -3.48
C ALA A 133 -18.94 2.59 -3.90
N PHE A 134 -20.00 1.79 -3.92
CA PHE A 134 -21.33 2.20 -4.37
C PHE A 134 -22.23 2.72 -3.24
N HIS A 135 -21.80 2.63 -1.99
CA HIS A 135 -22.58 3.12 -0.86
C HIS A 135 -22.02 4.45 -0.33
N PRO A 136 -22.85 5.51 -0.13
CA PRO A 136 -22.39 6.85 0.28
C PRO A 136 -21.56 6.87 1.57
N PHE A 137 -21.90 5.99 2.54
CA PHE A 137 -21.20 5.88 3.81
C PHE A 137 -19.71 5.49 3.63
N TYR A 138 -19.42 4.66 2.66
CA TYR A 138 -18.06 4.15 2.42
C TYR A 138 -17.26 4.94 1.38
N GLY A 139 -17.79 6.07 0.91
CA GLY A 139 -17.21 6.84 -0.19
C GLY A 139 -15.76 7.31 0.01
N THR A 140 -15.29 7.44 1.27
CA THR A 140 -13.91 7.79 1.60
C THR A 140 -13.04 6.58 1.95
N PHE A 141 -13.65 5.40 2.06
CA PHE A 141 -12.99 4.15 2.41
C PHE A 141 -12.63 3.29 1.20
N HIS A 142 -12.90 3.79 -0.02
CA HIS A 142 -12.58 3.07 -1.24
C HIS A 142 -11.79 3.96 -2.19
N ALA A 143 -10.71 3.43 -2.79
CA ALA A 143 -9.81 4.21 -3.63
C ALA A 143 -10.47 4.73 -4.93
N MET A 144 -11.53 4.06 -5.41
CA MET A 144 -12.40 4.56 -6.48
C MET A 144 -13.25 5.78 -6.07
N GLY A 145 -13.24 6.17 -4.81
CA GLY A 145 -14.03 7.26 -4.28
C GLY A 145 -13.92 8.56 -5.05
N ARG A 146 -14.82 9.51 -4.73
CA ARG A 146 -15.14 10.71 -5.54
C ARG A 146 -13.99 11.65 -5.88
N LYS A 147 -12.88 11.63 -5.13
CA LYS A 147 -11.72 12.49 -5.37
C LYS A 147 -10.57 11.67 -5.94
N ARG A 148 -10.42 11.68 -7.25
CA ARG A 148 -9.19 11.20 -7.88
C ARG A 148 -8.11 12.28 -7.70
N PRO A 149 -6.89 11.93 -7.26
CA PRO A 149 -5.78 12.88 -7.28
C PRO A 149 -5.60 13.37 -8.73
N ARG A 150 -5.61 14.69 -8.90
CA ARG A 150 -5.41 15.31 -10.23
C ARG A 150 -3.95 15.36 -10.64
N ASN A 151 -3.04 14.99 -9.78
CA ASN A 151 -1.62 15.24 -9.94
C ASN A 151 -0.80 13.97 -9.90
N LYS A 152 0.14 13.90 -10.80
CA LYS A 152 1.44 13.20 -10.86
C LYS A 152 1.63 11.82 -10.18
N HIS A 153 0.69 11.34 -9.38
CA HIS A 153 0.74 10.03 -8.75
C HIS A 153 -0.34 9.15 -9.36
N SER A 154 0.01 7.94 -9.73
CA SER A 154 -0.99 6.98 -10.12
C SER A 154 -1.60 6.34 -8.87
N VAL A 155 -2.92 6.30 -8.81
CA VAL A 155 -3.67 5.51 -7.85
C VAL A 155 -4.25 4.33 -8.61
N THR A 156 -3.91 3.13 -8.19
CA THR A 156 -4.46 1.90 -8.73
C THR A 156 -5.24 1.18 -7.64
N TYR A 157 -6.29 0.51 -8.04
CA TYR A 157 -7.07 -0.36 -7.17
C TYR A 157 -7.32 -1.67 -7.91
N ALA A 158 -7.25 -2.75 -7.17
CA ALA A 158 -7.52 -4.08 -7.67
C ALA A 158 -8.61 -4.71 -6.81
N THR A 159 -9.70 -5.10 -7.45
CA THR A 159 -10.88 -5.70 -6.82
C THR A 159 -11.15 -7.10 -7.36
#